data_420023ea6d5511a0f0301d36e4a78d2b
#
_entry.id   420023ea6d5511a0f0301d36e4a78d2b
#
_cell.length_a   1.000
_cell.length_b   1.000
_cell.length_c   1.000
_cell.angle_alpha   90.00
_cell.angle_beta   90.00
_cell.angle_gamma   90.00
#
_symmetry.space_group_name_H-M   'P 1'
#
loop_
_entity.id
_entity.type
_entity.pdbx_description
1 polymer ?
#
loop_
_entity_poly.entity_id
_entity_poly.type
_entity_poly.pdbx_seq_one_letter_code
_entity_poly.pdbx_strand_id
1 'polypeptide(L)'
;MSEPVAELNPDTLEKYFRSGAVTTHLISESPEAIIRIDGTGQKISLLTPRTGMIQNTAELKRVSTGLETWNGSEWARITVDARNMYTEAYGLMLSIVQAMRGGATFAAATSAAMTNMKALLAAKPRISEEKQIGLVGELLLFRALLDAFDEYSIIDWWLGPLAEERDYAFPAFDAEVKTTISESRAHIINGAGQLEPSPGRALWLVSIQITRAGGDPNGFTLPGLVQEIRERLTATRDRFVAYLASENWEDDDAAMYPTAYIHRTAPAAYLVDDDFPAVTRSRLHSVIPHSDLVSAVTYRVDVSSRTPGNPGEPLTGFISPPPRAGGIT
;
A
#
# COMPACT_ATOMS: atom_id res chain seq x y z
N MET A 1 -10.32 -31.42 -26.40
CA MET A 1 -9.23 -30.98 -25.47
C MET A 1 -8.56 -29.81 -26.16
N SER A 2 -8.72 -28.62 -25.65
CA SER A 2 -8.05 -27.42 -26.21
C SER A 2 -6.58 -27.47 -25.84
N GLU A 3 -5.70 -27.37 -26.83
CA GLU A 3 -4.26 -27.26 -26.58
C GLU A 3 -3.93 -26.04 -25.72
N PRO A 4 -2.93 -26.14 -24.81
CA PRO A 4 -2.54 -25.02 -23.97
C PRO A 4 -2.04 -23.85 -24.83
N VAL A 5 -2.37 -22.64 -24.41
CA VAL A 5 -1.76 -21.42 -24.98
C VAL A 5 -0.26 -21.49 -24.73
N ALA A 6 0.57 -21.25 -25.74
CA ALA A 6 2.01 -21.20 -25.59
C ALA A 6 2.38 -19.93 -24.78
N GLU A 7 2.41 -20.05 -23.47
CA GLU A 7 2.73 -18.92 -22.59
C GLU A 7 4.24 -18.60 -22.64
N LEU A 8 4.56 -17.30 -22.83
CA LEU A 8 5.92 -16.83 -22.63
C LEU A 8 6.18 -16.74 -21.12
N ASN A 9 7.31 -17.29 -20.68
CA ASN A 9 7.72 -17.17 -19.28
C ASN A 9 7.91 -15.67 -18.92
N PRO A 10 7.43 -15.19 -17.76
CA PRO A 10 7.59 -13.80 -17.32
C PRO A 10 9.02 -13.27 -17.40
N ASP A 11 10.01 -14.08 -17.00
CA ASP A 11 11.44 -13.72 -17.09
C ASP A 11 11.94 -13.55 -18.53
N THR A 12 11.33 -14.27 -19.47
CA THR A 12 11.64 -14.18 -20.89
C THR A 12 10.95 -12.97 -21.52
N LEU A 13 9.75 -12.63 -21.05
CA LEU A 13 8.98 -11.47 -21.51
C LEU A 13 9.77 -10.18 -21.33
N GLU A 14 10.34 -9.94 -20.14
CA GLU A 14 11.14 -8.74 -19.87
C GLU A 14 12.36 -8.64 -20.78
N LYS A 15 13.01 -9.76 -21.10
CA LYS A 15 14.15 -9.81 -22.02
C LYS A 15 13.77 -9.35 -23.43
N TYR A 16 12.58 -9.72 -23.93
CA TYR A 16 12.12 -9.27 -25.24
C TYR A 16 11.95 -7.75 -25.29
N PHE A 17 11.38 -7.14 -24.26
CA PHE A 17 11.25 -5.70 -24.18
C PHE A 17 12.61 -4.99 -24.07
N ARG A 18 13.54 -5.57 -23.33
CA ARG A 18 14.91 -5.01 -23.17
C ARG A 18 15.81 -5.21 -24.39
N SER A 19 15.50 -6.15 -25.28
CA SER A 19 16.35 -6.47 -26.43
C SER A 19 16.38 -5.34 -27.49
N GLY A 20 15.44 -4.39 -27.45
CA GLY A 20 15.30 -3.36 -28.47
C GLY A 20 14.88 -3.89 -29.85
N ALA A 21 14.56 -5.18 -29.97
CA ALA A 21 14.13 -5.81 -31.21
C ALA A 21 12.61 -5.95 -31.26
N VAL A 22 12.08 -6.14 -32.48
CA VAL A 22 10.71 -6.57 -32.70
C VAL A 22 10.67 -8.09 -32.79
N THR A 23 9.92 -8.74 -31.90
CA THR A 23 9.76 -10.21 -31.91
C THR A 23 8.30 -10.57 -32.13
N THR A 24 8.07 -11.75 -32.69
CA THR A 24 6.72 -12.24 -33.03
C THR A 24 6.56 -13.67 -32.56
N HIS A 25 5.48 -13.97 -31.86
CA HIS A 25 5.23 -15.26 -31.21
C HIS A 25 3.82 -15.72 -31.53
N LEU A 26 3.67 -16.92 -32.11
CA LEU A 26 2.38 -17.59 -32.27
C LEU A 26 1.90 -18.09 -30.89
N ILE A 27 0.76 -17.60 -30.43
CA ILE A 27 0.21 -17.91 -29.11
C ILE A 27 -0.96 -18.91 -29.21
N SER A 28 -1.69 -18.90 -30.33
CA SER A 28 -2.82 -19.79 -30.58
C SER A 28 -2.93 -20.10 -32.05
N GLU A 29 -3.20 -21.37 -32.37
CA GLU A 29 -3.49 -21.83 -33.75
C GLU A 29 -4.98 -21.73 -34.10
N SER A 30 -5.85 -21.83 -33.09
CA SER A 30 -7.30 -21.75 -33.28
C SER A 30 -8.00 -21.07 -32.09
N PRO A 31 -8.51 -19.84 -32.28
CA PRO A 31 -8.26 -18.95 -33.43
C PRO A 31 -6.79 -18.58 -33.52
N GLU A 32 -6.31 -18.37 -34.74
CA GLU A 32 -4.93 -17.95 -34.94
C GLU A 32 -4.70 -16.60 -34.28
N ALA A 33 -3.66 -16.53 -33.40
CA ALA A 33 -3.34 -15.34 -32.65
C ALA A 33 -1.82 -15.22 -32.47
N ILE A 34 -1.31 -14.03 -32.79
CA ILE A 34 0.11 -13.70 -32.78
C ILE A 34 0.34 -12.55 -31.82
N ILE A 35 1.31 -12.68 -30.92
CA ILE A 35 1.82 -11.58 -30.11
C ILE A 35 3.09 -11.02 -30.75
N ARG A 36 3.12 -9.70 -30.96
CA ARG A 36 4.30 -8.96 -31.39
C ARG A 36 4.74 -8.05 -30.26
N ILE A 37 6.01 -8.15 -29.88
CA ILE A 37 6.67 -7.31 -28.89
C ILE A 37 7.65 -6.39 -29.61
N ASP A 38 7.47 -5.09 -29.47
CA ASP A 38 8.37 -4.04 -29.95
C ASP A 38 9.17 -3.51 -28.76
N GLY A 39 10.39 -4.02 -28.61
CA GLY A 39 11.30 -3.61 -27.52
C GLY A 39 11.75 -2.15 -27.63
N THR A 40 11.86 -1.58 -28.83
CA THR A 40 12.22 -0.15 -29.01
C THR A 40 11.05 0.74 -28.64
N GLY A 41 9.87 0.46 -29.15
CA GLY A 41 8.64 1.22 -28.90
C GLY A 41 8.00 0.93 -27.54
N GLN A 42 8.52 -0.08 -26.81
CA GLN A 42 7.95 -0.56 -25.54
C GLN A 42 6.45 -0.89 -25.66
N LYS A 43 6.09 -1.59 -26.76
CA LYS A 43 4.71 -1.92 -27.10
C LYS A 43 4.54 -3.42 -27.26
N ILE A 44 3.35 -3.88 -26.91
CA ILE A 44 2.89 -5.26 -27.20
C ILE A 44 1.62 -5.18 -28.03
N SER A 45 1.52 -6.04 -29.04
CA SER A 45 0.36 -6.12 -29.94
C SER A 45 -0.13 -7.54 -30.06
N LEU A 46 -1.43 -7.74 -30.03
CA LEU A 46 -2.08 -8.98 -30.42
C LEU A 46 -2.66 -8.81 -31.82
N LEU A 47 -2.36 -9.73 -32.70
CA LEU A 47 -2.87 -9.79 -34.06
C LEU A 47 -3.66 -11.10 -34.26
N THR A 48 -4.79 -11.03 -34.96
CA THR A 48 -5.61 -12.20 -35.33
C THR A 48 -6.27 -11.95 -36.70
N PRO A 49 -6.53 -12.98 -37.52
CA PRO A 49 -7.25 -12.79 -38.77
C PRO A 49 -8.59 -12.07 -38.53
N ARG A 50 -8.93 -11.13 -39.40
CA ARG A 50 -10.16 -10.35 -39.26
C ARG A 50 -11.40 -11.23 -39.45
N THR A 51 -12.24 -11.31 -38.41
CA THR A 51 -13.51 -12.08 -38.45
C THR A 51 -14.75 -11.20 -38.22
N GLY A 52 -14.66 -9.86 -38.36
CA GLY A 52 -15.80 -8.95 -38.11
C GLY A 52 -15.42 -7.50 -38.06
N MET A 53 -16.31 -6.67 -37.51
CA MET A 53 -16.05 -5.24 -37.23
C MET A 53 -15.13 -5.07 -36.05
N ILE A 54 -14.25 -4.07 -36.09
CA ILE A 54 -13.38 -3.68 -34.97
C ILE A 54 -13.95 -2.42 -34.35
N GLN A 55 -14.15 -2.44 -33.03
CA GLN A 55 -14.49 -1.21 -32.30
C GLN A 55 -13.25 -0.32 -32.17
N ASN A 56 -13.41 0.95 -32.46
CA ASN A 56 -12.34 1.92 -32.27
C ASN A 56 -12.22 2.26 -30.76
N THR A 57 -11.08 1.95 -30.14
CA THR A 57 -10.82 2.21 -28.70
C THR A 57 -10.17 3.59 -28.48
N ALA A 58 -10.62 4.62 -29.20
CA ALA A 58 -10.05 5.96 -29.16
C ALA A 58 -10.00 6.62 -27.76
N GLU A 59 -10.55 5.99 -26.73
CA GLU A 59 -10.66 6.59 -25.38
C GLU A 59 -9.49 6.27 -24.42
N LEU A 60 -8.55 5.40 -24.76
CA LEU A 60 -7.44 5.04 -23.87
C LEU A 60 -6.10 5.51 -24.43
N LYS A 61 -5.42 6.40 -23.71
CA LYS A 61 -4.11 6.97 -24.11
C LYS A 61 -3.01 5.93 -24.43
N ARG A 62 -3.11 4.71 -23.89
CA ARG A 62 -2.10 3.65 -24.01
C ARG A 62 -2.53 2.44 -24.83
N VAL A 63 -3.78 2.39 -25.30
CA VAL A 63 -4.32 1.25 -26.03
C VAL A 63 -4.92 1.74 -27.35
N SER A 64 -4.57 1.06 -28.44
CA SER A 64 -5.15 1.32 -29.76
C SER A 64 -5.57 0.03 -30.43
N THR A 65 -6.71 0.07 -31.13
CA THR A 65 -7.16 -1.03 -32.01
C THR A 65 -7.14 -0.58 -33.45
N GLY A 66 -6.97 -1.50 -34.37
CA GLY A 66 -6.93 -1.19 -35.78
C GLY A 66 -6.84 -2.43 -36.66
N LEU A 67 -6.71 -2.19 -37.97
CA LEU A 67 -6.43 -3.22 -38.96
C LEU A 67 -4.96 -3.12 -39.39
N GLU A 68 -4.38 -4.27 -39.71
CA GLU A 68 -3.04 -4.38 -40.28
C GLU A 68 -3.05 -5.43 -41.37
N THR A 69 -2.33 -5.20 -42.46
CA THR A 69 -2.11 -6.21 -43.50
C THR A 69 -0.95 -7.11 -43.09
N TRP A 70 -1.22 -8.40 -42.88
CA TRP A 70 -0.23 -9.41 -42.53
C TRP A 70 -0.35 -10.59 -43.48
N ASN A 71 0.76 -10.97 -44.11
CA ASN A 71 0.77 -12.07 -45.14
C ASN A 71 -0.31 -11.94 -46.23
N GLY A 72 -0.57 -10.68 -46.68
CA GLY A 72 -1.55 -10.45 -47.75
C GLY A 72 -3.01 -10.47 -47.33
N SER A 73 -3.32 -10.65 -46.05
CA SER A 73 -4.66 -10.66 -45.47
C SER A 73 -4.85 -9.56 -44.45
N GLU A 74 -6.10 -9.16 -44.21
CA GLU A 74 -6.42 -8.18 -43.15
C GLU A 74 -6.51 -8.86 -41.79
N TRP A 75 -5.78 -8.30 -40.82
CA TRP A 75 -5.74 -8.75 -39.44
C TRP A 75 -6.26 -7.66 -38.51
N ALA A 76 -7.02 -8.06 -37.51
CA ALA A 76 -7.39 -7.22 -36.39
C ALA A 76 -6.20 -7.11 -35.42
N ARG A 77 -5.96 -5.91 -34.92
CA ARG A 77 -4.86 -5.64 -34.01
C ARG A 77 -5.33 -4.83 -32.80
N ILE A 78 -4.86 -5.20 -31.61
CA ILE A 78 -4.80 -4.34 -30.43
C ILE A 78 -3.35 -4.13 -30.04
N THR A 79 -2.97 -2.91 -29.72
CA THR A 79 -1.62 -2.51 -29.29
C THR A 79 -1.70 -1.79 -27.95
N VAL A 80 -0.82 -2.15 -27.03
CA VAL A 80 -0.67 -1.53 -25.70
C VAL A 80 0.73 -0.95 -25.57
N ASP A 81 0.84 0.29 -25.11
CA ASP A 81 2.09 0.85 -24.57
C ASP A 81 2.35 0.19 -23.20
N ALA A 82 3.32 -0.71 -23.19
CA ALA A 82 3.60 -1.61 -22.06
C ALA A 82 4.67 -1.06 -21.08
N ARG A 83 5.10 0.18 -21.21
CA ARG A 83 6.12 0.79 -20.34
C ARG A 83 5.73 0.65 -18.86
N ASN A 84 6.59 0.00 -18.07
CA ASN A 84 6.42 -0.30 -16.64
C ASN A 84 5.20 -1.22 -16.31
N MET A 85 4.68 -1.99 -17.30
CA MET A 85 3.55 -2.91 -17.13
C MET A 85 3.60 -4.08 -18.13
N TYR A 86 4.78 -4.66 -18.32
CA TYR A 86 4.98 -5.72 -19.32
C TYR A 86 4.12 -6.96 -19.05
N THR A 87 4.08 -7.42 -17.80
CA THR A 87 3.32 -8.60 -17.38
C THR A 87 1.82 -8.37 -17.48
N GLU A 88 1.33 -7.21 -17.06
CA GLU A 88 -0.08 -6.84 -17.13
C GLU A 88 -0.54 -6.70 -18.57
N ALA A 89 0.26 -6.04 -19.41
CA ALA A 89 -0.04 -5.92 -20.84
C ALA A 89 -0.06 -7.27 -21.56
N TYR A 90 0.85 -8.18 -21.20
CA TYR A 90 0.86 -9.55 -21.72
C TYR A 90 -0.37 -10.34 -21.22
N GLY A 91 -0.70 -10.22 -19.93
CA GLY A 91 -1.90 -10.85 -19.34
C GLY A 91 -3.19 -10.40 -20.04
N LEU A 92 -3.29 -9.11 -20.42
CA LEU A 92 -4.40 -8.60 -21.23
C LEU A 92 -4.49 -9.32 -22.58
N MET A 93 -3.36 -9.51 -23.28
CA MET A 93 -3.34 -10.22 -24.56
C MET A 93 -3.79 -11.67 -24.42
N LEU A 94 -3.31 -12.38 -23.38
CA LEU A 94 -3.72 -13.76 -23.09
C LEU A 94 -5.21 -13.86 -22.77
N SER A 95 -5.77 -12.92 -22.00
CA SER A 95 -7.20 -12.92 -21.66
C SER A 95 -8.09 -12.75 -22.90
N ILE A 96 -7.66 -11.92 -23.87
CA ILE A 96 -8.36 -11.77 -25.15
C ILE A 96 -8.32 -13.09 -25.94
N VAL A 97 -7.15 -13.72 -26.05
CA VAL A 97 -7.01 -15.01 -26.74
C VAL A 97 -7.88 -16.08 -26.10
N GLN A 98 -7.90 -16.15 -24.77
CA GLN A 98 -8.71 -17.11 -24.02
C GLN A 98 -10.21 -16.91 -24.27
N ALA A 99 -10.68 -15.67 -24.27
CA ALA A 99 -12.09 -15.35 -24.59
C ALA A 99 -12.44 -15.72 -26.03
N MET A 100 -11.55 -15.50 -27.00
CA MET A 100 -11.72 -15.89 -28.39
C MET A 100 -11.78 -17.43 -28.57
N ARG A 101 -10.95 -18.17 -27.83
CA ARG A 101 -11.03 -19.64 -27.76
C ARG A 101 -12.37 -20.13 -27.22
N GLY A 102 -13.00 -19.36 -26.31
CA GLY A 102 -14.36 -19.59 -25.83
C GLY A 102 -15.46 -19.19 -26.80
N GLY A 103 -15.12 -18.77 -28.03
CA GLY A 103 -16.06 -18.39 -29.08
C GLY A 103 -16.43 -16.92 -29.14
N ALA A 104 -15.81 -16.06 -28.36
CA ALA A 104 -16.03 -14.61 -28.46
C ALA A 104 -15.39 -14.06 -29.74
N THR A 105 -16.01 -13.03 -30.34
CA THR A 105 -15.38 -12.28 -31.43
C THR A 105 -14.21 -11.45 -30.86
N PHE A 106 -13.24 -11.10 -31.72
CA PHE A 106 -12.13 -10.22 -31.31
C PHE A 106 -12.61 -8.92 -30.64
N ALA A 107 -13.64 -8.28 -31.19
CA ALA A 107 -14.21 -7.05 -30.64
C ALA A 107 -14.81 -7.26 -29.24
N ALA A 108 -15.59 -8.34 -29.04
CA ALA A 108 -16.20 -8.66 -27.75
C ALA A 108 -15.13 -9.05 -26.71
N ALA A 109 -14.16 -9.89 -27.10
CA ALA A 109 -13.05 -10.29 -26.24
C ALA A 109 -12.20 -9.09 -25.79
N THR A 110 -11.87 -8.20 -26.72
CA THR A 110 -11.12 -6.96 -26.44
C THR A 110 -11.90 -6.04 -25.50
N SER A 111 -13.19 -5.81 -25.76
CA SER A 111 -14.04 -4.95 -24.92
C SER A 111 -14.14 -5.49 -23.49
N ALA A 112 -14.40 -6.80 -23.33
CA ALA A 112 -14.48 -7.44 -22.02
C ALA A 112 -13.13 -7.37 -21.25
N ALA A 113 -12.03 -7.72 -21.92
CA ALA A 113 -10.70 -7.68 -21.33
C ALA A 113 -10.30 -6.24 -20.90
N MET A 114 -10.64 -5.23 -21.70
CA MET A 114 -10.39 -3.83 -21.38
C MET A 114 -11.27 -3.34 -20.22
N THR A 115 -12.52 -3.78 -20.13
CA THR A 115 -13.40 -3.44 -19.00
C THR A 115 -12.84 -4.03 -17.71
N ASN A 116 -12.41 -5.30 -17.73
CA ASN A 116 -11.78 -5.93 -16.58
C ASN A 116 -10.46 -5.26 -16.20
N MET A 117 -9.64 -4.88 -17.18
CA MET A 117 -8.38 -4.17 -16.94
C MET A 117 -8.63 -2.77 -16.36
N LYS A 118 -9.64 -2.04 -16.85
CA LYS A 118 -10.05 -0.75 -16.26
C LYS A 118 -10.49 -0.92 -14.80
N ALA A 119 -11.27 -1.94 -14.50
CA ALA A 119 -11.70 -2.26 -13.13
C ALA A 119 -10.50 -2.59 -12.22
N LEU A 120 -9.55 -3.40 -12.71
CA LEU A 120 -8.31 -3.72 -11.99
C LEU A 120 -7.40 -2.50 -11.77
N LEU A 121 -7.27 -1.62 -12.78
CA LEU A 121 -6.47 -0.40 -12.68
C LEU A 121 -7.16 0.70 -11.87
N ALA A 122 -8.49 0.69 -11.80
CA ALA A 122 -9.27 1.59 -10.96
C ALA A 122 -9.34 1.11 -9.51
N ALA A 123 -9.11 -0.18 -9.25
CA ALA A 123 -9.00 -0.70 -7.91
C ALA A 123 -7.75 -0.09 -7.24
N LYS A 124 -7.96 0.68 -6.18
CA LYS A 124 -6.85 1.16 -5.36
C LYS A 124 -6.10 -0.06 -4.78
N PRO A 125 -4.77 0.02 -4.66
CA PRO A 125 -4.04 -1.06 -4.01
C PRO A 125 -4.57 -1.24 -2.58
N ARG A 126 -4.89 -2.48 -2.23
CA ARG A 126 -5.32 -2.83 -0.86
C ARG A 126 -4.25 -2.41 0.14
N ILE A 127 -4.71 -2.09 1.35
CA ILE A 127 -3.80 -1.78 2.45
C ILE A 127 -2.96 -3.03 2.77
N SER A 128 -1.63 -2.93 2.66
CA SER A 128 -0.71 -4.02 3.02
C SER A 128 -0.84 -4.40 4.50
N GLU A 129 -0.47 -5.63 4.89
CA GLU A 129 -0.54 -6.06 6.29
C GLU A 129 0.27 -5.14 7.21
N GLU A 130 1.44 -4.69 6.78
CA GLU A 130 2.26 -3.74 7.54
C GLU A 130 1.52 -2.42 7.77
N LYS A 131 0.91 -1.87 6.73
CA LYS A 131 0.14 -0.63 6.81
C LYS A 131 -1.14 -0.81 7.64
N GLN A 132 -1.81 -1.97 7.55
CA GLN A 132 -2.96 -2.31 8.42
C GLN A 132 -2.56 -2.27 9.90
N ILE A 133 -1.43 -2.90 10.26
CA ILE A 133 -0.91 -2.93 11.62
C ILE A 133 -0.57 -1.52 12.10
N GLY A 134 0.04 -0.69 11.26
CA GLY A 134 0.30 0.72 11.56
C GLY A 134 -0.97 1.48 11.87
N LEU A 135 -1.94 1.45 10.95
CA LEU A 135 -3.22 2.13 11.10
C LEU A 135 -4.02 1.65 12.31
N VAL A 136 -3.98 0.33 12.62
CA VAL A 136 -4.58 -0.21 13.85
C VAL A 136 -4.02 0.50 15.08
N GLY A 137 -2.70 0.70 15.17
CA GLY A 137 -2.09 1.38 16.31
C GLY A 137 -2.50 2.83 16.44
N GLU A 138 -2.51 3.57 15.34
CA GLU A 138 -2.99 4.95 15.33
C GLU A 138 -4.46 5.04 15.76
N LEU A 139 -5.32 4.16 15.23
CA LEU A 139 -6.74 4.13 15.60
C LEU A 139 -6.98 3.66 17.04
N LEU A 140 -6.15 2.79 17.60
CA LEU A 140 -6.22 2.43 19.02
C LEU A 140 -5.95 3.65 19.91
N LEU A 141 -4.97 4.46 19.55
CA LEU A 141 -4.70 5.72 20.24
C LEU A 141 -5.85 6.72 20.05
N PHE A 142 -6.31 6.91 18.81
CA PHE A 142 -7.44 7.79 18.50
C PHE A 142 -8.67 7.43 19.35
N ARG A 143 -9.04 6.14 19.39
CA ARG A 143 -10.15 5.62 20.19
C ARG A 143 -10.00 5.94 21.67
N ALA A 144 -8.80 5.72 22.22
CA ALA A 144 -8.54 6.00 23.64
C ALA A 144 -8.63 7.50 23.96
N LEU A 145 -8.20 8.37 23.05
CA LEU A 145 -8.32 9.81 23.22
C LEU A 145 -9.78 10.27 23.25
N LEU A 146 -10.68 9.62 22.52
CA LEU A 146 -12.12 9.92 22.55
C LEU A 146 -12.76 9.69 23.93
N ASP A 147 -12.12 8.97 24.86
CA ASP A 147 -12.63 8.77 26.22
C ASP A 147 -12.41 10.00 27.11
N ALA A 148 -11.50 10.92 26.74
CA ALA A 148 -11.09 12.03 27.59
C ALA A 148 -11.11 13.41 26.90
N PHE A 149 -11.12 13.44 25.56
CA PHE A 149 -10.98 14.68 24.79
C PHE A 149 -12.08 14.82 23.74
N ASP A 150 -12.34 16.04 23.30
CA ASP A 150 -13.33 16.34 22.26
C ASP A 150 -12.83 15.94 20.89
N GLU A 151 -13.77 15.60 19.99
CA GLU A 151 -13.50 15.09 18.65
C GLU A 151 -12.73 16.07 17.75
N TYR A 152 -12.91 17.40 17.95
CA TYR A 152 -12.19 18.41 17.15
C TYR A 152 -10.70 18.43 17.50
N SER A 153 -10.39 18.40 18.80
CA SER A 153 -9.01 18.35 19.26
C SER A 153 -8.29 17.09 18.72
N ILE A 154 -8.94 15.95 18.82
CA ILE A 154 -8.33 14.66 18.42
C ILE A 154 -8.07 14.61 16.92
N ILE A 155 -9.04 15.02 16.09
CA ILE A 155 -8.88 15.00 14.63
C ILE A 155 -7.83 16.02 14.16
N ASP A 156 -7.63 17.12 14.89
CA ASP A 156 -6.59 18.10 14.60
C ASP A 156 -5.20 17.62 15.04
N TRP A 157 -5.12 16.81 16.09
CA TRP A 157 -3.86 16.21 16.54
C TRP A 157 -3.39 15.04 15.67
N TRP A 158 -4.29 14.32 15.00
CA TRP A 158 -3.96 13.17 14.16
C TRP A 158 -3.50 13.60 12.76
N LEU A 159 -2.20 13.54 12.52
CA LEU A 159 -1.55 14.00 11.30
C LEU A 159 -1.11 12.86 10.36
N GLY A 160 -1.07 11.60 10.84
CA GLY A 160 -0.61 10.46 10.06
C GLY A 160 -1.20 10.40 8.65
N PRO A 161 -2.53 10.54 8.47
CA PRO A 161 -3.16 10.53 7.16
C PRO A 161 -2.79 11.70 6.24
N LEU A 162 -2.19 12.76 6.77
CA LEU A 162 -1.77 13.94 6.00
C LEU A 162 -0.35 13.80 5.42
N ALA A 163 0.28 12.61 5.58
CA ALA A 163 1.65 12.33 5.17
C ALA A 163 2.68 13.29 5.80
N GLU A 164 2.40 13.76 7.00
CA GLU A 164 3.32 14.53 7.81
C GLU A 164 4.41 13.63 8.42
N GLU A 165 5.46 14.24 8.97
CA GLU A 165 6.57 13.50 9.59
C GLU A 165 6.22 12.93 10.97
N ARG A 166 4.99 13.19 11.48
CA ARG A 166 4.49 12.76 12.78
C ARG A 166 3.09 12.21 12.65
N ASP A 167 2.78 11.19 13.42
CA ASP A 167 1.42 10.65 13.46
C ASP A 167 0.50 11.51 14.30
N TYR A 168 1.03 12.11 15.38
CA TYR A 168 0.26 13.00 16.25
C TYR A 168 1.07 14.25 16.66
N ALA A 169 0.42 15.42 16.63
CA ALA A 169 0.95 16.68 17.18
C ALA A 169 0.07 17.15 18.34
N PHE A 170 0.44 16.78 19.55
CA PHE A 170 -0.27 17.22 20.77
C PHE A 170 0.14 18.64 21.18
N PRO A 171 -0.61 19.33 22.04
CA PRO A 171 -0.27 20.70 22.44
C PRO A 171 1.15 20.86 23.01
N ALA A 172 1.64 19.88 23.77
CA ALA A 172 2.94 19.96 24.46
C ALA A 172 4.08 19.19 23.78
N PHE A 173 3.79 18.21 22.95
CA PHE A 173 4.78 17.33 22.33
C PHE A 173 4.23 16.67 21.07
N ASP A 174 5.13 16.08 20.28
CA ASP A 174 4.77 15.26 19.10
C ASP A 174 4.93 13.78 19.44
N ALA A 175 4.17 12.92 18.75
CA ALA A 175 4.27 11.48 18.89
C ALA A 175 4.33 10.78 17.53
N GLU A 176 5.23 9.80 17.44
CA GLU A 176 5.31 8.80 16.39
C GLU A 176 4.76 7.48 16.93
N VAL A 177 3.74 6.92 16.32
CA VAL A 177 3.11 5.67 16.75
C VAL A 177 3.68 4.51 15.95
N LYS A 178 4.25 3.53 16.62
CA LYS A 178 4.76 2.32 15.97
C LYS A 178 4.12 1.09 16.57
N THR A 179 3.48 0.31 15.70
CA THR A 179 2.80 -0.93 16.08
C THR A 179 3.56 -2.13 15.56
N THR A 180 3.68 -3.18 16.36
CA THR A 180 4.35 -4.42 15.99
C THR A 180 3.57 -5.64 16.47
N ILE A 181 3.63 -6.72 15.68
CA ILE A 181 3.16 -8.07 16.07
C ILE A 181 4.31 -8.94 16.59
N SER A 182 5.54 -8.42 16.59
CA SER A 182 6.72 -9.12 17.09
C SER A 182 6.65 -9.33 18.60
N GLU A 183 7.38 -10.34 19.08
CA GLU A 183 7.56 -10.58 20.52
C GLU A 183 8.43 -9.50 21.18
N SER A 184 9.34 -8.91 20.43
CA SER A 184 10.12 -7.73 20.86
C SER A 184 9.44 -6.44 20.42
N ARG A 185 9.73 -5.32 21.12
CA ARG A 185 9.31 -3.96 20.71
C ARG A 185 10.25 -3.40 19.66
N ALA A 186 10.41 -4.18 18.57
CA ALA A 186 11.24 -3.80 17.44
C ALA A 186 10.38 -3.17 16.35
N HIS A 187 10.75 -1.96 15.93
CA HIS A 187 10.01 -1.15 14.97
C HIS A 187 10.86 -0.78 13.78
N ILE A 188 10.28 -0.81 12.59
CA ILE A 188 10.91 -0.31 11.36
C ILE A 188 10.66 1.19 11.27
N ILE A 189 11.73 1.93 11.05
CA ILE A 189 11.70 3.37 10.83
C ILE A 189 12.05 3.63 9.37
N ASN A 190 11.12 4.23 8.65
CA ASN A 190 11.22 4.53 7.23
C ASN A 190 11.48 6.03 7.03
N GLY A 191 12.74 6.41 7.00
CA GLY A 191 13.17 7.79 6.82
C GLY A 191 13.89 8.36 8.03
N ALA A 192 14.82 9.27 7.74
CA ALA A 192 15.57 9.99 8.78
C ALA A 192 14.74 11.08 9.47
N GLY A 193 13.53 11.37 8.98
CA GLY A 193 12.62 12.37 9.55
C GLY A 193 11.74 11.84 10.68
N GLN A 194 11.30 10.57 10.62
CA GLN A 194 10.29 10.02 11.55
C GLN A 194 10.66 10.13 13.05
N LEU A 195 11.94 10.06 13.38
CA LEU A 195 12.42 10.21 14.74
C LEU A 195 13.31 11.45 14.92
N GLU A 196 13.10 12.50 14.12
CA GLU A 196 13.78 13.79 14.27
C GLU A 196 12.91 14.75 15.07
N PRO A 197 13.23 15.10 16.33
CA PRO A 197 12.44 16.04 17.09
C PRO A 197 12.39 17.41 16.39
N SER A 198 11.21 18.04 16.36
CA SER A 198 11.08 19.43 15.91
C SER A 198 11.77 20.38 16.89
N PRO A 199 12.37 21.48 16.43
CA PRO A 199 13.05 22.42 17.32
C PRO A 199 12.14 22.91 18.46
N GLY A 200 12.58 22.70 19.70
CA GLY A 200 11.84 23.11 20.89
C GLY A 200 10.63 22.27 21.27
N ARG A 201 10.41 21.14 20.61
CA ARG A 201 9.32 20.20 20.93
C ARG A 201 9.87 18.82 21.25
N ALA A 202 9.38 18.21 22.31
CA ALA A 202 9.67 16.83 22.62
C ALA A 202 8.99 15.91 21.61
N LEU A 203 9.68 14.81 21.22
CA LEU A 203 9.13 13.74 20.41
C LEU A 203 9.09 12.45 21.23
N TRP A 204 7.96 11.77 21.21
CA TRP A 204 7.80 10.49 21.86
C TRP A 204 7.52 9.38 20.83
N LEU A 205 8.24 8.28 20.92
CA LEU A 205 7.90 7.04 20.25
C LEU A 205 6.86 6.30 21.09
N VAL A 206 5.63 6.20 20.60
CA VAL A 206 4.56 5.39 21.21
C VAL A 206 4.60 3.98 20.61
N SER A 207 5.03 3.01 21.40
CA SER A 207 5.19 1.62 21.00
C SER A 207 4.00 0.79 21.42
N ILE A 208 3.32 0.18 20.46
CA ILE A 208 2.16 -0.69 20.65
C ILE A 208 2.53 -2.10 20.18
N GLN A 209 2.37 -3.08 21.09
CA GLN A 209 2.50 -4.50 20.71
C GLN A 209 1.12 -5.14 20.68
N ILE A 210 0.79 -5.74 19.56
CA ILE A 210 -0.42 -6.52 19.37
C ILE A 210 -0.07 -7.97 18.98
N THR A 211 -1.01 -8.85 19.12
CA THR A 211 -0.91 -10.23 18.65
C THR A 211 -2.26 -10.67 18.10
N ARG A 212 -2.31 -11.70 17.28
CA ARG A 212 -3.57 -12.25 16.77
C ARG A 212 -4.42 -12.74 17.92
N ALA A 213 -5.70 -12.39 17.93
CA ALA A 213 -6.61 -12.65 19.04
C ALA A 213 -6.97 -14.13 19.21
N GLY A 214 -6.86 -14.95 18.15
CA GLY A 214 -7.13 -16.39 18.23
C GLY A 214 -8.54 -16.78 18.69
N GLY A 215 -9.50 -15.85 18.69
CA GLY A 215 -10.87 -16.06 19.19
C GLY A 215 -11.15 -15.42 20.56
N ASP A 216 -10.22 -14.65 21.11
CA ASP A 216 -10.45 -13.84 22.32
C ASP A 216 -11.61 -12.86 22.07
N PRO A 217 -12.63 -12.80 22.95
CA PRO A 217 -13.77 -11.90 22.77
C PRO A 217 -13.41 -10.42 22.88
N ASN A 218 -12.25 -10.06 23.44
CA ASN A 218 -11.74 -8.70 23.49
C ASN A 218 -10.94 -8.30 22.24
N GLY A 219 -10.92 -9.18 21.23
CA GLY A 219 -10.23 -8.93 19.97
C GLY A 219 -10.86 -7.77 19.22
N PHE A 220 -10.03 -6.95 18.61
CA PHE A 220 -10.41 -5.86 17.71
C PHE A 220 -9.89 -6.10 16.30
N THR A 221 -10.64 -5.68 15.30
CA THR A 221 -10.24 -5.71 13.89
C THR A 221 -10.08 -4.28 13.38
N LEU A 222 -9.35 -4.07 12.30
CA LEU A 222 -9.26 -2.76 11.65
C LEU A 222 -10.65 -2.23 11.28
N PRO A 223 -11.55 -3.00 10.59
CA PRO A 223 -12.91 -2.54 10.33
C PRO A 223 -13.71 -2.23 11.59
N GLY A 224 -13.57 -3.04 12.64
CA GLY A 224 -14.24 -2.81 13.91
C GLY A 224 -13.83 -1.51 14.58
N LEU A 225 -12.53 -1.18 14.59
CA LEU A 225 -12.03 0.10 15.11
C LEU A 225 -12.53 1.29 14.30
N VAL A 226 -12.50 1.20 12.97
CA VAL A 226 -13.03 2.25 12.09
C VAL A 226 -14.50 2.50 12.38
N GLN A 227 -15.30 1.45 12.50
CA GLN A 227 -16.73 1.57 12.76
C GLN A 227 -17.00 2.15 14.16
N GLU A 228 -16.34 1.66 15.21
CA GLU A 228 -16.46 2.14 16.58
C GLU A 228 -16.14 3.63 16.68
N ILE A 229 -15.01 4.08 16.10
CA ILE A 229 -14.62 5.48 16.11
C ILE A 229 -15.64 6.30 15.35
N ARG A 230 -16.06 5.87 14.17
CA ARG A 230 -17.04 6.57 13.31
C ARG A 230 -18.38 6.78 14.02
N GLU A 231 -18.82 5.80 14.80
CA GLU A 231 -20.08 5.89 15.57
C GLU A 231 -19.98 6.91 16.71
N ARG A 232 -18.80 7.10 17.27
CA ARG A 232 -18.53 8.07 18.35
C ARG A 232 -18.37 9.50 17.83
N LEU A 233 -17.99 9.68 16.57
CA LEU A 233 -17.82 10.99 15.94
C LEU A 233 -19.16 11.54 15.42
N THR A 234 -19.41 12.81 15.64
CA THR A 234 -20.60 13.53 15.19
C THR A 234 -20.26 14.59 14.16
N ALA A 235 -19.49 15.60 14.55
CA ALA A 235 -19.18 16.75 13.72
C ALA A 235 -17.94 16.53 12.84
N THR A 236 -17.00 15.71 13.27
CA THR A 236 -15.74 15.46 12.55
C THR A 236 -15.74 14.15 11.75
N ARG A 237 -16.87 13.45 11.71
CA ARG A 237 -17.01 12.16 11.02
C ARG A 237 -16.54 12.20 9.56
N ASP A 238 -16.95 13.21 8.81
CA ASP A 238 -16.61 13.32 7.39
C ASP A 238 -15.09 13.55 7.20
N ARG A 239 -14.47 14.31 8.10
CA ARG A 239 -13.01 14.49 8.12
C ARG A 239 -12.27 13.18 8.40
N PHE A 240 -12.75 12.43 9.39
CA PHE A 240 -12.19 11.11 9.71
C PHE A 240 -12.28 10.16 8.52
N VAL A 241 -13.44 10.09 7.84
CA VAL A 241 -13.62 9.28 6.63
C VAL A 241 -12.68 9.73 5.50
N ALA A 242 -12.53 11.03 5.29
CA ALA A 242 -11.60 11.57 4.29
C ALA A 242 -10.14 11.21 4.60
N TYR A 243 -9.74 11.24 5.87
CA TYR A 243 -8.40 10.84 6.32
C TYR A 243 -8.16 9.33 6.11
N LEU A 244 -9.13 8.47 6.42
CA LEU A 244 -9.04 7.04 6.13
C LEU A 244 -8.92 6.76 4.63
N ALA A 245 -9.65 7.51 3.79
CA ALA A 245 -9.58 7.38 2.34
C ALA A 245 -8.17 7.75 1.79
N SER A 246 -7.47 8.73 2.39
CA SER A 246 -6.07 9.04 2.03
C SER A 246 -5.10 7.92 2.40
N GLU A 247 -5.45 7.10 3.40
CA GLU A 247 -4.74 5.87 3.78
C GLU A 247 -5.12 4.65 2.91
N ASN A 248 -5.90 4.85 1.85
CA ASN A 248 -6.47 3.83 0.96
C ASN A 248 -7.47 2.89 1.66
N TRP A 249 -8.13 3.34 2.73
CA TRP A 249 -9.25 2.62 3.30
C TRP A 249 -10.50 2.83 2.45
N GLU A 250 -11.19 1.75 2.12
CA GLU A 250 -12.52 1.75 1.52
C GLU A 250 -13.43 0.80 2.31
N ASP A 251 -14.65 1.24 2.61
CA ASP A 251 -15.60 0.44 3.40
C ASP A 251 -15.98 -0.87 2.70
N ASP A 252 -16.02 -0.86 1.36
CA ASP A 252 -16.29 -2.05 0.54
C ASP A 252 -15.22 -3.14 0.71
N ASP A 253 -13.99 -2.75 1.09
CA ASP A 253 -12.89 -3.65 1.34
C ASP A 253 -12.85 -4.19 2.79
N ALA A 254 -13.73 -3.76 3.67
CA ALA A 254 -13.73 -4.13 5.10
C ALA A 254 -13.68 -5.65 5.32
N ALA A 255 -14.43 -6.42 4.52
CA ALA A 255 -14.44 -7.88 4.59
C ALA A 255 -13.08 -8.54 4.25
N MET A 256 -12.15 -7.79 3.65
CA MET A 256 -10.82 -8.27 3.29
C MET A 256 -9.81 -8.13 4.45
N TYR A 257 -10.19 -7.49 5.55
CA TYR A 257 -9.35 -7.26 6.75
C TYR A 257 -9.93 -7.95 8.00
N PRO A 258 -10.16 -9.29 7.97
CA PRO A 258 -10.86 -10.00 9.05
C PRO A 258 -9.98 -10.29 10.27
N THR A 259 -8.68 -10.02 10.19
CA THR A 259 -7.73 -10.40 11.26
C THR A 259 -8.04 -9.62 12.53
N ALA A 260 -8.34 -10.36 13.60
CA ALA A 260 -8.55 -9.81 14.93
C ALA A 260 -7.23 -9.83 15.74
N TYR A 261 -6.98 -8.74 16.45
CA TYR A 261 -5.81 -8.55 17.31
C TYR A 261 -6.22 -8.27 18.75
N ILE A 262 -5.31 -8.51 19.68
CA ILE A 262 -5.36 -8.03 21.08
C ILE A 262 -4.03 -7.38 21.45
N HIS A 263 -4.02 -6.55 22.46
CA HIS A 263 -2.75 -6.06 23.03
C HIS A 263 -1.95 -7.25 23.59
N ARG A 264 -0.69 -7.37 23.14
CA ARG A 264 0.27 -8.33 23.75
C ARG A 264 0.78 -7.81 25.08
N THR A 265 1.07 -6.53 25.14
CA THR A 265 1.50 -5.79 26.32
C THR A 265 0.84 -4.41 26.29
N ALA A 266 0.76 -3.74 27.44
CA ALA A 266 0.27 -2.37 27.49
C ALA A 266 1.14 -1.44 26.61
N PRO A 267 0.55 -0.44 25.94
CA PRO A 267 1.30 0.57 25.21
C PRO A 267 2.34 1.27 26.09
N ALA A 268 3.47 1.67 25.51
CA ALA A 268 4.55 2.33 26.22
C ALA A 268 5.10 3.48 25.36
N ALA A 269 5.57 4.55 26.03
CA ALA A 269 6.16 5.68 25.35
C ALA A 269 7.64 5.85 25.72
N TYR A 270 8.45 6.25 24.74
CA TYR A 270 9.89 6.45 24.88
C TYR A 270 10.25 7.84 24.36
N LEU A 271 10.92 8.64 25.19
CA LEU A 271 11.41 9.94 24.76
C LEU A 271 12.50 9.77 23.70
N VAL A 272 12.36 10.46 22.59
CA VAL A 272 13.37 10.52 21.54
C VAL A 272 14.31 11.69 21.83
N ASP A 273 15.28 11.43 22.68
CA ASP A 273 16.33 12.36 23.10
C ASP A 273 17.68 12.02 22.43
N ASP A 274 18.75 12.66 22.87
CA ASP A 274 20.09 12.42 22.34
C ASP A 274 20.60 10.99 22.57
N ASP A 275 20.14 10.32 23.63
CA ASP A 275 20.48 8.92 23.95
C ASP A 275 19.58 7.90 23.23
N PHE A 276 18.53 8.36 22.56
CA PHE A 276 17.67 7.47 21.79
C PHE A 276 18.36 7.00 20.49
N PRO A 277 18.30 5.70 20.12
CA PRO A 277 18.98 5.15 18.94
C PRO A 277 18.27 5.52 17.63
N ALA A 278 18.07 6.81 17.38
CA ALA A 278 17.49 7.32 16.14
C ALA A 278 18.56 7.64 15.11
N VAL A 279 18.30 7.33 13.84
CA VAL A 279 19.07 7.82 12.70
C VAL A 279 18.29 8.99 12.12
N THR A 280 18.65 10.21 12.54
CA THR A 280 17.99 11.46 12.14
C THR A 280 18.78 12.21 11.07
N ARG A 281 18.14 13.16 10.37
CA ARG A 281 18.84 14.02 9.39
C ARG A 281 19.98 14.80 10.05
N SER A 282 19.73 15.37 11.23
CA SER A 282 20.75 16.12 11.97
C SER A 282 21.95 15.25 12.37
N ARG A 283 21.71 14.04 12.86
CA ARG A 283 22.78 13.08 13.19
C ARG A 283 23.54 12.60 11.94
N LEU A 284 22.84 12.30 10.85
CA LEU A 284 23.49 11.95 9.59
C LEU A 284 24.36 13.10 9.09
N HIS A 285 23.85 14.33 9.14
CA HIS A 285 24.59 15.51 8.69
C HIS A 285 25.87 15.73 9.53
N SER A 286 25.86 15.37 10.80
CA SER A 286 27.04 15.51 11.68
C SER A 286 28.14 14.49 11.43
N VAL A 287 27.85 13.35 10.80
CA VAL A 287 28.82 12.22 10.63
C VAL A 287 29.09 11.82 9.18
N ILE A 288 28.18 12.16 8.25
CA ILE A 288 28.31 11.76 6.84
C ILE A 288 28.54 13.01 5.98
N PRO A 289 29.70 13.15 5.31
CA PRO A 289 29.88 14.19 4.31
C PRO A 289 28.83 14.06 3.18
N HIS A 290 28.27 15.18 2.76
CA HIS A 290 27.25 15.22 1.72
C HIS A 290 26.03 14.32 2.01
N SER A 291 25.55 14.31 3.25
CA SER A 291 24.39 13.51 3.68
C SER A 291 23.09 13.88 2.93
N ASP A 292 23.03 15.02 2.26
CA ASP A 292 21.99 15.43 1.31
C ASP A 292 21.87 14.50 0.09
N LEU A 293 22.92 13.77 -0.25
CA LEU A 293 22.93 12.75 -1.31
C LEU A 293 22.39 11.39 -0.83
N VAL A 294 22.11 11.21 0.46
CA VAL A 294 21.48 9.99 1.00
C VAL A 294 19.98 10.06 0.72
N SER A 295 19.53 9.33 -0.28
CA SER A 295 18.16 9.40 -0.78
C SER A 295 17.14 8.58 0.03
N ALA A 296 17.58 7.57 0.78
CA ALA A 296 16.72 6.73 1.61
C ALA A 296 17.47 6.19 2.83
N VAL A 297 16.76 6.14 3.96
CA VAL A 297 17.24 5.53 5.21
C VAL A 297 16.13 4.65 5.74
N THR A 298 16.41 3.38 5.99
CA THR A 298 15.51 2.46 6.68
C THR A 298 16.31 1.68 7.71
N TYR A 299 15.83 1.63 8.93
CA TYR A 299 16.50 0.91 10.01
C TYR A 299 15.47 0.33 10.99
N ARG A 300 15.92 -0.54 11.87
CA ARG A 300 15.10 -1.12 12.93
C ARG A 300 15.61 -0.68 14.29
N VAL A 301 14.69 -0.26 15.14
CA VAL A 301 14.98 0.08 16.55
C VAL A 301 14.23 -0.90 17.43
N ASP A 302 14.95 -1.55 18.37
CA ASP A 302 14.38 -2.38 19.42
C ASP A 302 14.44 -1.61 20.75
N VAL A 303 13.27 -1.26 21.27
CA VAL A 303 13.12 -0.52 22.52
C VAL A 303 12.75 -1.42 23.71
N SER A 304 12.80 -2.76 23.54
CA SER A 304 12.42 -3.72 24.57
C SER A 304 13.21 -3.56 25.87
N SER A 305 14.48 -3.18 25.79
CA SER A 305 15.36 -2.99 26.94
C SER A 305 15.39 -1.55 27.50
N ARG A 306 14.72 -0.60 26.82
CA ARG A 306 14.67 0.79 27.27
C ARG A 306 13.59 0.97 28.33
N THR A 307 13.84 1.87 29.28
CA THR A 307 12.85 2.25 30.29
C THR A 307 11.82 3.17 29.63
N PRO A 308 10.52 2.81 29.65
CA PRO A 308 9.48 3.70 29.15
C PRO A 308 9.34 4.94 30.07
N GLY A 309 8.99 6.06 29.45
CA GLY A 309 8.71 7.32 30.12
C GLY A 309 7.21 7.61 30.18
N ASN A 310 6.86 8.74 30.77
CA ASN A 310 5.51 9.28 30.80
C ASN A 310 5.50 10.67 30.13
N PRO A 311 4.92 10.82 28.93
CA PRO A 311 4.80 12.12 28.25
C PRO A 311 3.80 13.08 28.93
N GLY A 312 2.96 12.57 29.83
CA GLY A 312 1.84 13.34 30.39
C GLY A 312 0.61 13.31 29.50
N GLU A 313 -0.33 14.26 29.77
CA GLU A 313 -1.53 14.39 28.93
C GLU A 313 -1.16 14.82 27.50
N PRO A 314 -1.88 14.27 26.47
CA PRO A 314 -3.10 13.47 26.58
C PRO A 314 -2.87 11.93 26.59
N LEU A 315 -1.64 11.43 26.75
CA LEU A 315 -1.33 10.00 26.65
C LEU A 315 -1.40 9.23 27.97
N THR A 316 -1.58 9.90 29.12
CA THR A 316 -1.56 9.28 30.46
C THR A 316 -2.53 8.11 30.60
N GLY A 317 -3.72 8.21 29.99
CA GLY A 317 -4.73 7.14 30.04
C GLY A 317 -4.46 5.97 29.10
N PHE A 318 -3.60 6.17 28.09
CA PHE A 318 -3.32 5.18 27.05
C PHE A 318 -2.06 4.35 27.33
N ILE A 319 -1.03 4.96 27.92
CA ILE A 319 0.24 4.28 28.22
C ILE A 319 0.25 3.74 29.64
N SER A 320 0.94 2.59 29.86
CA SER A 320 1.22 2.13 31.20
C SER A 320 2.21 3.06 31.88
N PRO A 321 1.97 3.43 33.14
CA PRO A 321 2.99 4.14 33.92
C PRO A 321 4.26 3.27 34.02
N PRO A 322 5.46 3.89 34.02
CA PRO A 322 6.70 3.15 34.24
C PRO A 322 6.61 2.38 35.57
N PRO A 323 7.19 1.17 35.67
CA PRO A 323 7.22 0.44 36.91
C PRO A 323 7.82 1.36 37.99
N ARG A 324 7.12 1.51 39.13
CA ARG A 324 7.66 2.28 40.26
C ARG A 324 9.01 1.68 40.61
N ALA A 325 10.04 2.52 40.61
CA ALA A 325 11.33 2.11 41.16
C ALA A 325 11.07 1.56 42.56
N GLY A 326 11.28 0.23 42.72
CA GLY A 326 11.02 -0.44 44.00
C GLY A 326 11.82 0.27 45.07
N GLY A 327 11.12 0.90 46.00
CA GLY A 327 11.76 1.35 47.25
C GLY A 327 12.34 0.08 47.90
N ILE A 328 13.66 0.00 47.93
CA ILE A 328 14.37 -0.93 48.76
C ILE A 328 14.09 -0.46 50.19
N THR A 329 13.21 -1.17 50.88
CA THR A 329 13.06 -1.04 52.33
C THR A 329 14.08 -1.94 53.00
#